data_403261aaf5cf3dc066fd9cfac36cf89d
#
_entry.id   403261aaf5cf3dc066fd9cfac36cf89d
#
_cell.length_a   1.000
_cell.length_b   1.000
_cell.length_c   1.000
_cell.angle_alpha   90.00
_cell.angle_beta   90.00
_cell.angle_gamma   90.00
#
_symmetry.space_group_name_H-M   'P 1'
#
loop_
_entity.id
_entity.type
_entity.pdbx_description
1 polymer ?
#
loop_
_entity_poly.entity_id
_entity_poly.type
_entity_poly.pdbx_seq_one_letter_code
_entity_poly.pdbx_strand_id
1 'polypeptide(L)'
;GILSIASSLLGAKHVYSYDLDEVAVKSTKANRELNNLTGKITVSQNDLLKNVQQKANVIVSNILAEILLLLIDDAWDNLYDNGYFITSGIITSKHNLVEDKLKDKGFKIIETKTKDDWVSIVAQK
;
A
#
# COMPACT_ATOMS: atom_id res chain seq x y z
N GLY A 1 -2.35 -8.13 7.03
CA GLY A 1 -0.90 -8.37 7.08
C GLY A 1 -0.32 -9.22 5.97
N ILE A 2 -1.13 -9.86 5.12
CA ILE A 2 -0.60 -10.75 4.07
C ILE A 2 0.30 -10.00 3.07
N LEU A 3 -0.03 -8.76 2.71
CA LEU A 3 0.77 -7.97 1.79
C LEU A 3 2.15 -7.65 2.37
N SER A 4 2.21 -7.32 3.66
CA SER A 4 3.47 -7.04 4.37
C SER A 4 4.35 -8.28 4.45
N ILE A 5 3.76 -9.42 4.78
CA ILE A 5 4.47 -10.69 4.86
C ILE A 5 5.01 -11.09 3.49
N ALA A 6 4.16 -11.02 2.45
CA ALA A 6 4.57 -11.33 1.08
C ALA A 6 5.70 -10.40 0.61
N SER A 7 5.61 -9.10 0.89
CA SER A 7 6.67 -8.14 0.53
C SER A 7 8.00 -8.49 1.20
N SER A 8 7.97 -8.86 2.47
CA SER A 8 9.18 -9.25 3.20
C SER A 8 9.78 -10.55 2.66
N LEU A 9 8.95 -11.55 2.36
CA LEU A 9 9.39 -12.83 1.80
C LEU A 9 9.96 -12.68 0.38
N LEU A 10 9.49 -11.68 -0.37
CA LEU A 10 9.97 -11.38 -1.72
C LEU A 10 11.22 -10.49 -1.74
N GLY A 11 11.80 -10.17 -0.60
CA GLY A 11 13.09 -9.52 -0.51
C GLY A 11 13.11 -8.08 -0.02
N ALA A 12 11.99 -7.53 0.47
CA ALA A 12 12.01 -6.23 1.12
C ALA A 12 12.90 -6.30 2.38
N LYS A 13 13.80 -5.32 2.53
CA LYS A 13 14.72 -5.29 3.68
C LYS A 13 13.98 -5.06 4.99
N HIS A 14 13.01 -4.14 4.97
CA HIS A 14 12.15 -3.88 6.10
C HIS A 14 10.78 -3.44 5.58
N VAL A 15 9.72 -3.85 6.29
CA VAL A 15 8.34 -3.51 5.96
C VAL A 15 7.70 -2.81 7.16
N TYR A 16 7.10 -1.65 6.92
CA TYR A 16 6.25 -0.96 7.89
C TYR A 16 4.81 -1.25 7.52
N SER A 17 4.07 -1.86 8.43
CA SER A 17 2.67 -2.25 8.22
C SER A 17 1.77 -1.43 9.13
N TYR A 18 0.81 -0.74 8.56
CA TYR A 18 -0.11 0.13 9.29
C TYR A 18 -1.54 -0.28 9.04
N ASP A 19 -2.33 -0.24 10.09
CA ASP A 19 -3.78 -0.45 10.02
C ASP A 19 -4.46 0.39 11.08
N LEU A 20 -5.66 0.85 10.80
CA LEU A 20 -6.48 1.57 11.78
C LEU A 20 -7.12 0.62 12.79
N ASP A 21 -7.44 -0.59 12.36
CA ASP A 21 -8.10 -1.60 13.18
C ASP A 21 -7.10 -2.33 14.10
N GLU A 22 -7.30 -2.21 15.40
CA GLU A 22 -6.47 -2.87 16.41
C GLU A 22 -6.47 -4.40 16.25
N VAL A 23 -7.58 -5.00 15.85
CA VAL A 23 -7.67 -6.45 15.62
C VAL A 23 -6.80 -6.86 14.43
N ALA A 24 -6.84 -6.09 13.35
CA ALA A 24 -5.97 -6.31 12.19
C ALA A 24 -4.49 -6.17 12.55
N VAL A 25 -4.13 -5.20 13.39
CA VAL A 25 -2.77 -5.04 13.91
C VAL A 25 -2.32 -6.28 14.70
N LYS A 26 -3.15 -6.78 15.59
CA LYS A 26 -2.86 -8.00 16.36
C LYS A 26 -2.68 -9.22 15.47
N SER A 27 -3.57 -9.41 14.49
CA SER A 27 -3.48 -10.50 13.53
C SER A 27 -2.19 -10.42 12.71
N THR A 28 -1.81 -9.23 12.27
CA THR A 28 -0.57 -9.02 11.51
C THR A 28 0.66 -9.36 12.35
N LYS A 29 0.68 -8.95 13.62
CA LYS A 29 1.77 -9.29 14.55
C LYS A 29 1.89 -10.80 14.73
N ALA A 30 0.77 -11.50 14.95
CA ALA A 30 0.76 -12.95 15.11
C ALA A 30 1.27 -13.65 13.84
N ASN A 31 0.81 -13.25 12.66
CA ASN A 31 1.25 -13.83 11.39
C ASN A 31 2.73 -13.53 11.11
N ARG A 32 3.22 -12.35 11.47
CA ARG A 32 4.63 -12.00 11.38
C ARG A 32 5.50 -12.98 12.21
N GLU A 33 5.08 -13.26 13.42
CA GLU A 33 5.80 -14.19 14.30
C GLU A 33 5.78 -15.62 13.76
N LEU A 34 4.63 -16.10 13.26
CA LEU A 34 4.49 -17.42 12.66
C LEU A 34 5.40 -17.60 11.43
N ASN A 35 5.75 -16.54 10.75
CA ASN A 35 6.62 -16.56 9.56
C ASN A 35 8.06 -16.15 9.89
N ASN A 36 8.43 -16.01 11.16
CA ASN A 36 9.76 -15.61 11.61
C ASN A 36 10.24 -14.27 11.04
N LEU A 37 9.33 -13.29 10.92
CA LEU A 37 9.60 -11.99 10.34
C LEU A 37 9.61 -10.84 11.36
N THR A 38 9.73 -11.15 12.63
CA THR A 38 9.66 -10.14 13.73
C THR A 38 10.68 -9.02 13.55
N GLY A 39 11.90 -9.33 13.08
CA GLY A 39 12.94 -8.32 12.81
C GLY A 39 12.79 -7.60 11.48
N LYS A 40 11.85 -8.00 10.62
CA LYS A 40 11.69 -7.45 9.25
C LYS A 40 10.41 -6.66 9.05
N ILE A 41 9.43 -6.81 9.91
CA ILE A 41 8.13 -6.13 9.80
C ILE A 41 7.83 -5.40 11.11
N THR A 42 7.68 -4.10 11.01
CA THR A 42 7.17 -3.27 12.10
C THR A 42 5.67 -3.06 11.87
N VAL A 43 4.86 -3.40 12.86
CA VAL A 43 3.40 -3.29 12.78
C VAL A 43 2.92 -2.25 13.76
N SER A 44 2.13 -1.29 13.29
CA SER A 44 1.60 -0.21 14.12
C SER A 44 0.16 0.10 13.75
N GLN A 45 -0.61 0.54 14.74
CA GLN A 45 -1.92 1.12 14.47
C GLN A 45 -1.72 2.54 13.95
N ASN A 46 -2.30 2.86 12.80
CA ASN A 46 -2.20 4.19 12.20
C ASN A 46 -3.35 4.43 11.23
N ASP A 47 -3.76 5.68 11.10
CA ASP A 47 -4.76 6.09 10.11
C ASP A 47 -4.06 6.38 8.79
N LEU A 48 -4.07 5.39 7.88
CA LEU A 48 -3.39 5.42 6.60
C LEU A 48 -1.90 5.77 6.79
N LEU A 49 -1.43 6.84 6.16
CA LEU A 49 -0.05 7.33 6.28
C LEU A 49 0.06 8.65 7.05
N LYS A 50 -0.96 9.03 7.81
CA LYS A 50 -0.92 10.24 8.61
C LYS A 50 0.23 10.22 9.60
N ASN A 51 1.02 11.29 9.62
CA ASN A 51 2.19 11.45 10.49
C ASN A 51 3.28 10.38 10.30
N VAL A 52 3.23 9.61 9.23
CA VAL A 52 4.32 8.68 8.89
C VAL A 52 5.46 9.48 8.29
N GLN A 53 6.65 9.34 8.86
CA GLN A 53 7.86 10.07 8.42
C GLN A 53 8.83 9.18 7.63
N GLN A 54 8.68 7.87 7.71
CA GLN A 54 9.52 6.94 6.96
C GLN A 54 9.18 7.00 5.49
N LYS A 55 10.23 7.07 4.64
CA LYS A 55 10.07 6.88 3.21
C LYS A 55 10.28 5.44 2.83
N ALA A 56 9.63 5.02 1.76
CA ALA A 56 9.69 3.65 1.26
C ALA A 56 10.00 3.63 -0.23
N ASN A 57 10.52 2.51 -0.70
CA ASN A 57 10.70 2.26 -2.13
C ASN A 57 9.42 1.72 -2.77
N VAL A 58 8.59 1.07 -1.97
CA VAL A 58 7.31 0.51 -2.42
C VAL A 58 6.25 0.71 -1.34
N ILE A 59 5.11 1.20 -1.74
CA ILE A 59 3.90 1.26 -0.91
C ILE A 59 2.85 0.38 -1.58
N VAL A 60 2.25 -0.52 -0.81
CA VAL A 60 1.20 -1.42 -1.28
C VAL A 60 -0.07 -1.18 -0.46
N SER A 61 -1.18 -1.01 -1.14
CA SER A 61 -2.48 -0.86 -0.48
C SER A 61 -3.55 -1.71 -1.15
N ASN A 62 -4.48 -2.22 -0.33
CA ASN A 62 -5.67 -2.92 -0.79
C ASN A 62 -6.86 -2.36 -0.01
N ILE A 63 -7.41 -1.26 -0.48
CA ILE A 63 -8.45 -0.48 0.18
C ILE A 63 -9.48 0.01 -0.82
N LEU A 64 -10.64 0.43 -0.34
CA LEU A 64 -11.70 0.99 -1.18
C LEU A 64 -11.22 2.26 -1.89
N ALA A 65 -11.72 2.48 -3.09
CA ALA A 65 -11.32 3.62 -3.93
C ALA A 65 -11.49 4.97 -3.22
N GLU A 66 -12.58 5.16 -2.48
CA GLU A 66 -12.85 6.40 -1.75
C GLU A 66 -11.77 6.71 -0.72
N ILE A 67 -11.26 5.68 -0.04
CA ILE A 67 -10.18 5.81 0.95
C ILE A 67 -8.84 5.99 0.23
N LEU A 68 -8.64 5.28 -0.86
CA LEU A 68 -7.43 5.37 -1.67
C LEU A 68 -7.20 6.80 -2.18
N LEU A 69 -8.25 7.49 -2.61
CA LEU A 69 -8.15 8.89 -3.06
C LEU A 69 -7.60 9.82 -1.98
N LEU A 70 -7.84 9.52 -0.71
CA LEU A 70 -7.28 10.28 0.42
C LEU A 70 -5.82 9.93 0.71
N LEU A 71 -5.37 8.77 0.27
CA LEU A 71 -4.02 8.27 0.53
C LEU A 71 -2.99 8.73 -0.49
N ILE A 72 -3.39 9.05 -1.70
CA ILE A 72 -2.49 9.28 -2.84
C ILE A 72 -1.45 10.38 -2.55
N ASP A 73 -1.87 11.49 -1.97
CA ASP A 73 -0.94 12.59 -1.66
C ASP A 73 0.13 12.17 -0.64
N ASP A 74 -0.28 11.47 0.42
CA ASP A 74 0.64 10.97 1.44
C ASP A 74 1.54 9.86 0.90
N ALA A 75 1.05 9.02 0.01
CA ALA A 75 1.86 8.00 -0.66
C ALA A 75 2.98 8.63 -1.48
N TRP A 76 2.67 9.69 -2.20
CA TRP A 76 3.68 10.45 -2.93
C TRP A 76 4.77 10.97 -2.00
N ASP A 77 4.38 11.60 -0.90
CA ASP A 77 5.33 12.20 0.06
C ASP A 77 6.18 11.16 0.78
N ASN A 78 5.65 9.94 0.95
CA ASN A 78 6.34 8.86 1.65
C ASN A 78 7.07 7.87 0.72
N LEU A 79 7.17 8.17 -0.57
CA LEU A 79 7.96 7.40 -1.52
C LEU A 79 9.27 8.11 -1.84
N TYR A 80 10.34 7.32 -1.95
CA TYR A 80 11.56 7.78 -2.61
C TYR A 80 11.29 8.01 -4.09
N ASP A 81 12.11 8.85 -4.73
CA ASP A 81 12.07 9.04 -6.18
C ASP A 81 12.23 7.69 -6.89
N ASN A 82 11.45 7.47 -7.95
CA ASN A 82 11.34 6.21 -8.68
C ASN A 82 10.68 5.07 -7.88
N GLY A 83 10.17 5.33 -6.70
CA GLY A 83 9.44 4.36 -5.91
C GLY A 83 8.09 3.98 -6.54
N TYR A 84 7.57 2.82 -6.16
CA TYR A 84 6.33 2.27 -6.70
C TYR A 84 5.20 2.36 -5.70
N PHE A 85 4.02 2.71 -6.20
CA PHE A 85 2.76 2.63 -5.46
C PHE A 85 1.89 1.58 -6.14
N ILE A 86 1.63 0.48 -5.44
CA ILE A 86 0.83 -0.64 -5.94
C ILE A 86 -0.50 -0.62 -5.20
N THR A 87 -1.60 -0.42 -5.93
CA THR A 87 -2.94 -0.36 -5.36
C THR A 87 -3.82 -1.47 -5.91
N SER A 88 -4.69 -1.99 -5.08
CA SER A 88 -5.71 -2.97 -5.47
C SER A 88 -7.00 -2.72 -4.69
N GLY A 89 -8.04 -3.51 -4.96
CA GLY A 89 -9.33 -3.32 -4.31
C GLY A 89 -10.18 -2.21 -4.94
N ILE A 90 -9.85 -1.76 -6.14
CA ILE A 90 -10.55 -0.72 -6.86
C ILE A 90 -11.66 -1.35 -7.70
N ILE A 91 -12.91 -0.97 -7.45
CA ILE A 91 -14.02 -1.41 -8.30
C ILE A 91 -13.90 -0.75 -9.68
N THR A 92 -14.23 -1.47 -10.75
CA THR A 92 -14.02 -0.99 -12.13
C THR A 92 -14.69 0.36 -12.43
N SER A 93 -15.84 0.64 -11.83
CA SER A 93 -16.53 1.93 -11.96
C SER A 93 -15.73 3.13 -11.43
N LYS A 94 -14.74 2.90 -10.57
CA LYS A 94 -13.87 3.93 -9.98
C LYS A 94 -12.48 3.97 -10.60
N HIS A 95 -12.18 3.10 -11.57
CA HIS A 95 -10.86 2.99 -12.17
C HIS A 95 -10.34 4.32 -12.71
N ASN A 96 -11.13 4.98 -13.57
CA ASN A 96 -10.70 6.22 -14.21
C ASN A 96 -10.48 7.34 -13.19
N LEU A 97 -11.32 7.42 -12.17
CA LEU A 97 -11.20 8.42 -11.11
C LEU A 97 -9.88 8.27 -10.35
N VAL A 98 -9.51 7.04 -9.99
CA VAL A 98 -8.25 6.75 -9.27
C VAL A 98 -7.06 7.01 -10.19
N GLU A 99 -7.09 6.53 -11.42
CA GLU A 99 -6.00 6.71 -12.38
C GLU A 99 -5.74 8.18 -12.67
N ASP A 100 -6.79 8.98 -12.86
CA ASP A 100 -6.67 10.41 -13.09
C ASP A 100 -6.05 11.13 -11.89
N LYS A 101 -6.45 10.76 -10.67
CA LYS A 101 -5.88 11.33 -9.45
C LYS A 101 -4.40 10.99 -9.30
N LEU A 102 -4.00 9.76 -9.62
CA LEU A 102 -2.59 9.35 -9.62
C LEU A 102 -1.78 10.17 -10.61
N LYS A 103 -2.26 10.32 -11.85
CA LYS A 103 -1.61 11.11 -12.89
C LYS A 103 -1.51 12.59 -12.51
N ASP A 104 -2.57 13.17 -11.97
CA ASP A 104 -2.60 14.58 -11.55
C ASP A 104 -1.57 14.84 -10.45
N LYS A 105 -1.33 13.87 -9.58
CA LYS A 105 -0.29 14.00 -8.55
C LYS A 105 1.12 13.93 -9.13
N GLY A 106 1.32 13.29 -10.26
CA GLY A 106 2.61 13.15 -10.91
C GLY A 106 3.05 11.71 -11.13
N PHE A 107 2.26 10.73 -10.68
CA PHE A 107 2.58 9.32 -10.89
C PHE A 107 2.50 8.92 -12.36
N LYS A 108 3.43 8.07 -12.78
CA LYS A 108 3.38 7.38 -14.06
C LYS A 108 2.69 6.03 -13.86
N ILE A 109 1.68 5.74 -14.66
CA ILE A 109 1.00 4.44 -14.62
C ILE A 109 1.84 3.43 -15.39
N ILE A 110 2.34 2.43 -14.68
CA ILE A 110 3.21 1.38 -15.25
C ILE A 110 2.38 0.22 -15.77
N GLU A 111 1.39 -0.22 -14.99
CA GLU A 111 0.56 -1.36 -15.34
C GLU A 111 -0.81 -1.24 -14.69
N THR A 112 -1.82 -1.66 -15.41
CA THR A 112 -3.20 -1.79 -14.90
C THR A 112 -3.70 -3.18 -15.23
N LYS A 113 -4.20 -3.90 -14.22
CA LYS A 113 -4.82 -5.21 -14.40
C LYS A 113 -6.25 -5.19 -13.91
N THR A 114 -7.12 -5.76 -14.73
CA THR A 114 -8.55 -5.93 -14.39
C THR A 114 -8.87 -7.40 -14.31
N LYS A 115 -9.50 -7.80 -13.21
CA LYS A 115 -10.00 -9.17 -13.02
C LYS A 115 -11.41 -9.08 -12.45
N ASP A 116 -12.40 -9.62 -13.20
CA ASP A 116 -13.81 -9.49 -12.86
C ASP A 116 -14.17 -8.00 -12.70
N ASP A 117 -14.68 -7.59 -11.54
CA ASP A 117 -15.05 -6.20 -11.26
C ASP A 117 -13.98 -5.43 -10.46
N TRP A 118 -12.75 -5.94 -10.44
CA TRP A 118 -11.66 -5.38 -9.64
C TRP A 118 -10.47 -4.95 -10.50
N VAL A 119 -9.87 -3.84 -10.12
CA VAL A 119 -8.71 -3.25 -10.80
C VAL A 119 -7.56 -3.14 -9.82
N SER A 120 -6.36 -3.44 -10.29
CA SER A 120 -5.10 -3.11 -9.62
C SER A 120 -4.25 -2.22 -10.52
N ILE A 121 -3.52 -1.29 -9.91
CA ILE A 121 -2.68 -0.33 -10.62
C ILE A 121 -1.30 -0.32 -9.99
N VAL A 122 -0.26 -0.38 -10.84
CA VAL A 122 1.11 -0.11 -10.46
C VAL A 122 1.48 1.27 -10.97
N ALA A 123 1.81 2.17 -10.06
CA ALA A 123 2.22 3.54 -10.38
C ALA A 123 3.64 3.81 -9.86
N GLN A 124 4.37 4.66 -10.55
CA GLN A 124 5.75 5.02 -10.19
C GLN A 124 5.86 6.53 -9.97
N LYS A 125 6.51 6.90 -8.88
CA LYS A 125 6.84 8.30 -8.60
C LYS A 125 7.90 8.87 -9.53
#